data_1c5e6b618fce82ff4ff2b0593adf5105
#
_entry.id   1c5e6b618fce82ff4ff2b0593adf5105
#
_cell.length_a   1.000
_cell.length_b   1.000
_cell.length_c   1.000
_cell.angle_alpha   90.00
_cell.angle_beta   90.00
_cell.angle_gamma   90.00
#
_symmetry.space_group_name_H-M   'P 1'
#
loop_
_entity.id
_entity.type
_entity.pdbx_description
1 polymer ?
#
loop_
_entity_poly.entity_id
_entity_poly.type
_entity_poly.pdbx_seq_one_letter_code
_entity_poly.pdbx_strand_id
1 'polypeptide(L)'
;MVGEFGRTVGPVTPAGGRDHWVQQTAVFAGAGVQGGRAIGSTNASGSDTSNFGWSRQRYVKPEDIEATIYSAMGIDWTKVRYDDPFHRGFEYVPFSDQDIYGPINELWTA
;
A
#
# COMPACT_ATOMS: atom_id res chain seq x y z
N MET A 1 -7.42 -0.16 7.92
CA MET A 1 -6.72 -0.79 9.06
C MET A 1 -5.55 -1.60 8.52
N VAL A 2 -4.38 -1.44 9.08
CA VAL A 2 -3.18 -2.16 8.68
C VAL A 2 -2.41 -2.54 9.95
N GLY A 3 -1.80 -3.73 9.94
CA GLY A 3 -0.88 -4.13 11.00
C GLY A 3 0.55 -3.71 10.70
N GLU A 4 1.47 -4.26 11.46
CA GLU A 4 2.91 -4.20 11.21
C GLU A 4 3.27 -4.98 9.93
N PHE A 5 4.52 -4.91 9.51
CA PHE A 5 5.04 -5.75 8.43
C PHE A 5 4.84 -7.24 8.73
N GLY A 6 4.82 -8.05 7.69
CA GLY A 6 4.68 -9.50 7.81
C GLY A 6 5.91 -10.19 8.43
N ARG A 7 5.76 -11.45 8.70
CA ARG A 7 6.81 -12.34 9.18
C ARG A 7 6.94 -13.54 8.26
N THR A 8 8.13 -14.12 8.18
CA THR A 8 8.36 -15.34 7.41
C THR A 8 7.49 -16.49 7.92
N VAL A 9 7.04 -17.34 6.97
CA VAL A 9 6.29 -18.57 7.27
C VAL A 9 7.25 -19.76 7.39
N GLY A 10 6.76 -20.87 7.97
CA GLY A 10 7.58 -22.06 8.17
C GLY A 10 8.27 -22.09 9.55
N PRO A 11 9.37 -22.82 9.69
CA PRO A 11 10.09 -22.95 10.96
C PRO A 11 10.62 -21.59 11.46
N VAL A 12 10.72 -21.44 12.78
CA VAL A 12 11.42 -20.30 13.39
C VAL A 12 12.92 -20.39 13.12
N THR A 13 13.59 -19.22 13.15
CA THR A 13 15.05 -19.17 13.02
C THR A 13 15.74 -19.87 14.19
N PRO A 14 17.04 -20.24 14.07
CA PRO A 14 17.79 -20.79 15.18
C PRO A 14 17.81 -19.91 16.44
N ALA A 15 17.63 -18.62 16.27
CA ALA A 15 17.52 -17.67 17.39
C ALA A 15 16.12 -17.64 18.03
N GLY A 16 15.19 -18.47 17.56
CA GLY A 16 13.84 -18.58 18.12
C GLY A 16 12.85 -17.51 17.67
N GLY A 17 13.08 -16.89 16.52
CA GLY A 17 12.20 -15.84 15.97
C GLY A 17 11.82 -16.06 14.52
N ARG A 18 11.17 -15.07 13.93
CA ARG A 18 10.83 -15.00 12.52
C ARG A 18 11.31 -13.66 11.97
N ASP A 19 11.88 -13.70 10.76
CA ASP A 19 12.36 -12.50 10.09
C ASP A 19 11.19 -11.62 9.61
N HIS A 20 11.47 -10.33 9.40
CA HIS A 20 10.55 -9.42 8.74
C HIS A 20 10.31 -9.89 7.32
N TRP A 21 9.07 -9.75 6.87
CA TRP A 21 8.68 -10.21 5.54
C TRP A 21 7.70 -9.26 4.89
N VAL A 22 7.69 -9.24 3.57
CA VAL A 22 6.91 -8.28 2.78
C VAL A 22 5.41 -8.54 2.78
N GLN A 23 4.97 -9.75 3.14
CA GLN A 23 3.55 -10.11 3.10
C GLN A 23 2.83 -9.53 4.31
N GLN A 24 1.79 -8.76 4.05
CA GLN A 24 0.85 -8.27 5.06
C GLN A 24 -0.49 -7.98 4.41
N THR A 25 -1.49 -7.74 5.23
CA THR A 25 -2.85 -7.43 4.79
C THR A 25 -3.27 -6.05 5.30
N ALA A 26 -3.86 -5.25 4.42
CA ALA A 26 -4.54 -4.02 4.79
C ALA A 26 -6.04 -4.17 4.55
N VAL A 27 -6.85 -3.60 5.45
CA VAL A 27 -8.31 -3.59 5.32
C VAL A 27 -8.78 -2.17 5.10
N PHE A 28 -9.57 -1.97 4.06
CA PHE A 28 -10.21 -0.70 3.72
C PHE A 28 -11.72 -0.81 3.86
N ALA A 29 -12.35 0.23 4.42
CA ALA A 29 -13.79 0.33 4.55
C ALA A 29 -14.21 1.80 4.55
N GLY A 30 -15.40 2.08 4.07
CA GLY A 30 -15.93 3.45 3.96
C GLY A 30 -15.47 4.15 2.68
N ALA A 31 -15.72 5.46 2.59
CA ALA A 31 -15.33 6.32 1.45
C ALA A 31 -15.69 5.74 0.06
N GLY A 32 -16.78 4.98 -0.04
CA GLY A 32 -17.21 4.36 -1.29
C GLY A 32 -16.44 3.09 -1.70
N VAL A 33 -15.62 2.54 -0.80
CA VAL A 33 -14.93 1.27 -1.06
C VAL A 33 -15.91 0.14 -1.36
N GLN A 34 -15.66 -0.60 -2.43
CA GLN A 34 -16.43 -1.78 -2.80
C GLN A 34 -16.08 -2.94 -1.87
N GLY A 35 -16.95 -3.18 -0.89
CA GLY A 35 -16.74 -4.20 0.13
C GLY A 35 -16.88 -5.64 -0.36
N GLY A 36 -16.55 -6.59 0.52
CA GLY A 36 -16.72 -8.02 0.28
C GLY A 36 -15.71 -8.62 -0.72
N ARG A 37 -14.59 -7.96 -0.96
CA ARG A 37 -13.57 -8.40 -1.94
C ARG A 37 -12.19 -8.46 -1.31
N ALA A 38 -11.35 -9.28 -1.91
CA ALA A 38 -9.91 -9.24 -1.72
C ALA A 38 -9.22 -8.76 -3.01
N ILE A 39 -8.21 -7.92 -2.87
CA ILE A 39 -7.34 -7.49 -3.96
C ILE A 39 -5.99 -8.14 -3.74
N GLY A 40 -5.59 -8.98 -4.70
CA GLY A 40 -4.39 -9.80 -4.59
C GLY A 40 -4.58 -11.08 -3.78
N SER A 41 -3.65 -11.98 -3.95
CA SER A 41 -3.61 -13.24 -3.20
C SER A 41 -2.19 -13.75 -3.06
N THR A 42 -1.95 -14.49 -2.00
CA THR A 42 -0.67 -15.17 -1.78
C THR A 42 -0.66 -16.54 -2.42
N ASN A 43 0.52 -17.13 -2.51
CA ASN A 43 0.66 -18.57 -2.80
C ASN A 43 0.08 -19.42 -1.66
N ALA A 44 0.03 -20.73 -1.82
CA ALA A 44 -0.60 -21.64 -0.86
C ALA A 44 0.03 -21.61 0.53
N SER A 45 1.32 -21.32 0.63
CA SER A 45 2.03 -21.23 1.91
C SER A 45 1.94 -19.86 2.58
N GLY A 46 1.47 -18.84 1.87
CA GLY A 46 1.47 -17.47 2.35
C GLY A 46 2.85 -16.80 2.38
N SER A 47 3.85 -17.41 1.70
CA SER A 47 5.22 -16.90 1.70
C SER A 47 5.48 -15.80 0.69
N ASP A 48 4.66 -15.70 -0.35
CA ASP A 48 4.81 -14.69 -1.39
C ASP A 48 3.46 -14.37 -2.05
N THR A 49 3.40 -13.25 -2.77
CA THR A 49 2.24 -12.87 -3.57
C THR A 49 2.26 -13.64 -4.89
N SER A 50 1.19 -14.35 -5.19
CA SER A 50 1.00 -15.04 -6.47
C SER A 50 0.20 -14.21 -7.47
N ASN A 51 -0.68 -13.32 -6.99
CA ASN A 51 -1.48 -12.43 -7.81
C ASN A 51 -1.54 -11.06 -7.13
N PHE A 52 -1.03 -10.04 -7.78
CA PHE A 52 -1.05 -8.69 -7.23
C PHE A 52 -2.45 -8.08 -7.20
N GLY A 53 -3.31 -8.45 -8.14
CA GLY A 53 -4.71 -8.06 -8.16
C GLY A 53 -5.00 -6.59 -8.49
N TRP A 54 -3.99 -5.80 -8.82
CA TRP A 54 -4.14 -4.39 -9.13
C TRP A 54 -3.35 -3.98 -10.38
N SER A 55 -3.67 -2.81 -10.91
CA SER A 55 -3.21 -2.34 -12.22
C SER A 55 -1.69 -2.25 -12.37
N ARG A 56 -0.97 -1.95 -11.30
CA ARG A 56 0.50 -1.82 -11.37
C ARG A 56 1.25 -3.15 -11.35
N GLN A 57 0.58 -4.27 -11.08
CA GLN A 57 1.13 -5.63 -11.15
C GLN A 57 2.48 -5.76 -10.42
N ARG A 58 2.58 -5.16 -9.25
CA ARG A 58 3.73 -5.25 -8.34
C ARG A 58 3.25 -5.19 -6.89
N TYR A 59 4.17 -5.39 -5.95
CA TYR A 59 3.86 -5.21 -4.53
C TYR A 59 3.35 -3.80 -4.26
N VAL A 60 2.32 -3.71 -3.44
CA VAL A 60 1.83 -2.45 -2.91
C VAL A 60 2.86 -1.92 -1.91
N LYS A 61 3.24 -0.67 -2.07
CA LYS A 61 4.17 0.03 -1.18
C LYS A 61 3.39 0.90 -0.19
N PRO A 62 3.98 1.29 0.94
CA PRO A 62 3.34 2.23 1.85
C PRO A 62 2.89 3.52 1.17
N GLU A 63 3.67 4.02 0.23
CA GLU A 63 3.38 5.23 -0.56
C GLU A 63 2.14 5.06 -1.45
N ASP A 64 1.88 3.86 -1.94
CA ASP A 64 0.64 3.56 -2.68
C ASP A 64 -0.58 3.62 -1.73
N ILE A 65 -0.41 3.17 -0.49
CA ILE A 65 -1.45 3.29 0.56
C ILE A 65 -1.69 4.78 0.89
N GLU A 66 -0.64 5.58 1.02
CA GLU A 66 -0.77 7.03 1.22
C GLU A 66 -1.53 7.69 0.07
N ALA A 67 -1.14 7.43 -1.18
CA ALA A 67 -1.83 7.94 -2.36
C ALA A 67 -3.31 7.52 -2.37
N THR A 68 -3.59 6.29 -1.95
CA THR A 68 -4.95 5.75 -1.84
C THR A 68 -5.77 6.52 -0.80
N ILE A 69 -5.22 6.77 0.38
CA ILE A 69 -5.89 7.51 1.47
C ILE A 69 -6.14 8.95 1.03
N TYR A 70 -5.15 9.64 0.50
CA TYR A 70 -5.32 11.01 0.01
C TYR A 70 -6.38 11.10 -1.07
N SER A 71 -6.38 10.16 -2.03
CA SER A 71 -7.41 10.09 -3.08
C SER A 71 -8.81 9.91 -2.50
N ALA A 72 -8.97 9.03 -1.50
CA ALA A 72 -10.24 8.82 -0.81
C ALA A 72 -10.73 10.08 -0.09
N MET A 73 -9.82 10.92 0.38
CA MET A 73 -10.12 12.19 1.05
C MET A 73 -10.31 13.36 0.07
N GLY A 74 -10.21 13.13 -1.23
CA GLY A 74 -10.31 14.19 -2.24
C GLY A 74 -9.10 15.13 -2.31
N ILE A 75 -7.97 14.69 -1.79
CA ILE A 75 -6.71 15.45 -1.82
C ILE A 75 -5.91 15.01 -3.03
N ASP A 76 -5.49 15.98 -3.84
CA ASP A 76 -4.58 15.72 -4.96
C ASP A 76 -3.17 15.49 -4.43
N TRP A 77 -2.83 14.24 -4.21
CA TRP A 77 -1.55 13.80 -3.67
C TRP A 77 -0.36 14.04 -4.62
N THR A 78 -0.63 14.37 -5.89
CA THR A 78 0.42 14.65 -6.88
C THR A 78 0.97 16.08 -6.78
N LYS A 79 0.29 16.95 -6.04
CA LYS A 79 0.70 18.33 -5.89
C LYS A 79 1.82 18.49 -4.88
N VAL A 80 2.73 19.42 -5.18
CA VAL A 80 3.76 19.88 -4.27
C VAL A 80 3.27 21.18 -3.63
N ARG A 81 3.34 21.27 -2.32
CA ARG A 81 2.98 22.47 -1.54
C ARG A 81 4.23 23.25 -1.23
N TYR A 82 4.15 24.60 -1.40
CA TYR A 82 5.25 25.51 -1.13
C TYR A 82 4.91 26.55 -0.06
N ASP A 83 3.91 26.28 0.76
CA ASP A 83 3.47 27.12 1.87
C ASP A 83 4.25 26.87 3.19
N ASP A 84 5.30 26.08 3.13
CA ASP A 84 6.24 25.90 4.23
C ASP A 84 7.10 27.17 4.42
N PRO A 85 7.59 27.46 5.65
CA PRO A 85 8.34 28.68 5.94
C PRO A 85 9.60 28.89 5.08
N PHE A 86 10.16 27.82 4.53
CA PHE A 86 11.39 27.88 3.75
C PHE A 86 11.16 27.72 2.24
N HIS A 87 9.92 27.57 1.81
CA HIS A 87 9.52 27.36 0.39
C HIS A 87 10.28 26.23 -0.30
N ARG A 88 10.60 25.17 0.43
CA ARG A 88 11.34 24.00 -0.10
C ARG A 88 10.48 23.07 -0.94
N GLY A 89 9.18 23.15 -0.77
CA GLY A 89 8.25 22.19 -1.31
C GLY A 89 8.00 21.00 -0.37
N PHE A 90 6.75 20.61 -0.29
CA PHE A 90 6.31 19.47 0.49
C PHE A 90 5.49 18.56 -0.43
N GLU A 91 5.93 17.32 -0.61
CA GLU A 91 5.21 16.30 -1.36
C GLU A 91 4.34 15.48 -0.41
N TYR A 92 3.08 15.24 -0.77
CA TYR A 92 2.23 14.32 -0.02
C TYR A 92 2.72 12.88 -0.15
N VAL A 93 3.15 12.51 -1.35
CA VAL A 93 3.73 11.21 -1.65
C VAL A 93 5.06 11.44 -2.36
N PRO A 94 6.16 10.84 -1.90
CA PRO A 94 7.48 11.05 -2.50
C PRO A 94 7.50 10.71 -3.99
N PHE A 95 8.22 11.51 -4.77
CA PHE A 95 8.42 11.30 -6.21
C PHE A 95 7.11 11.21 -7.01
N SER A 96 6.11 12.00 -6.61
CA SER A 96 4.78 11.98 -7.23
C SER A 96 4.79 12.35 -8.73
N ASP A 97 5.81 13.07 -9.18
CA ASP A 97 6.03 13.46 -10.57
C ASP A 97 6.60 12.32 -11.45
N GLN A 98 7.07 11.23 -10.85
CA GLN A 98 7.74 10.14 -11.57
C GLN A 98 6.85 8.92 -11.84
N ASP A 99 5.59 8.98 -11.46
CA ASP A 99 4.62 7.88 -11.61
C ASP A 99 5.10 6.54 -11.01
N ILE A 100 5.90 6.59 -9.94
CA ILE A 100 6.39 5.39 -9.24
C ILE A 100 5.28 4.79 -8.37
N TYR A 101 4.53 5.64 -7.68
CA TYR A 101 3.45 5.27 -6.76
C TYR A 101 2.10 5.70 -7.30
N GLY A 102 1.03 5.13 -6.78
CA GLY A 102 -0.31 5.52 -7.15
C GLY A 102 -1.39 4.82 -6.34
N PRO A 103 -2.62 5.34 -6.36
CA PRO A 103 -3.72 4.78 -5.60
C PRO A 103 -4.18 3.42 -6.14
N ILE A 104 -4.68 2.59 -5.23
CA ILE A 104 -5.27 1.30 -5.56
C ILE A 104 -6.72 1.55 -5.98
N ASN A 105 -6.91 1.90 -7.24
CA ASN A 105 -8.22 2.28 -7.78
C ASN A 105 -9.22 1.11 -7.76
N GLU A 106 -8.74 -0.11 -7.74
CA GLU A 106 -9.54 -1.33 -7.64
C GLU A 106 -10.39 -1.37 -6.36
N LEU A 107 -10.06 -0.57 -5.35
CA LEU A 107 -10.89 -0.42 -4.15
C LEU A 107 -12.27 0.19 -4.45
N TRP A 108 -12.38 1.03 -5.49
CA TRP A 108 -13.61 1.74 -5.87
C TRP A 108 -14.26 1.23 -7.15
N THR A 109 -13.59 0.37 -7.89
CA THR A 109 -14.09 -0.19 -9.15
C THR A 109 -14.54 -1.63 -8.97
N ALA A 110 -15.61 -1.97 -9.66
CA ALA A 110 -16.12 -3.33 -9.62
C ALA A 110 -15.21 -4.34 -10.36
#